data_bf883f6981e13670631b682b6defd5e9
#
_entry.id   bf883f6981e13670631b682b6defd5e9
#
_cell.length_a   1.000
_cell.length_b   1.000
_cell.length_c   1.000
_cell.angle_alpha   90.00
_cell.angle_beta   90.00
_cell.angle_gamma   90.00
#
_symmetry.space_group_name_H-M   'P 1'
#
loop_
_entity.id
_entity.type
_entity.pdbx_description
1 polymer ?
#
loop_
_entity_poly.entity_id
_entity_poly.type
_entity_poly.pdbx_seq_one_letter_code
_entity_poly.pdbx_strand_id
1 'polypeptide(L)'
;YRQGSAEVCVIARSPYVNYRRSEYQGVKLKSLWAPKSRKFEAIIHSTLAAFSTLFDGSNVVHVHAVGPGLVVPLLRLLGKRVVFTHHGPDYDRQKWGRMAKEMLRLGEKWAVKYANEVIVISEVINNLIKHKHGRYNAHVIYNGVRQVELPPADRQAAVLDKYGLKPGQYIVAVARFVEEKGLHDLVAAYAAAGCSVPLVLIGDADHADEYSERLKQQAAATPNVILTGFISGAPLHTLFSQAGLFVLPSYHEGLPIALLEAMSWSLPVVVSDIPANLEIGLPPADYFPVGNVPALTQKLQQWVAGEKADYGEFMPKYRWPEIAAQTAQVYQRLT
;
A
#
# COMPACT_ATOMS: atom_id res chain seq x y z
N TYR A 1 -3.40 -18.75 5.24
CA TYR A 1 -3.38 -19.96 4.39
C TYR A 1 -3.32 -21.28 5.17
N ARG A 2 -2.94 -21.28 6.45
CA ARG A 2 -2.91 -22.52 7.28
C ARG A 2 -4.28 -23.10 7.63
N GLN A 3 -5.38 -22.42 7.32
CA GLN A 3 -6.75 -22.89 7.60
C GLN A 3 -7.43 -23.63 6.45
N GLY A 4 -6.77 -23.74 5.30
CA GLY A 4 -7.32 -24.43 4.12
C GLY A 4 -6.36 -25.49 3.59
N SER A 5 -6.89 -26.56 3.06
CA SER A 5 -6.19 -27.68 2.42
C SER A 5 -5.50 -27.33 1.09
N ALA A 6 -5.37 -26.07 0.73
CA ALA A 6 -4.78 -25.64 -0.53
C ALA A 6 -3.26 -25.45 -0.42
N GLU A 7 -2.52 -26.13 -1.28
CA GLU A 7 -1.10 -25.90 -1.48
C GLU A 7 -0.89 -24.57 -2.25
N VAL A 8 -0.09 -23.66 -1.70
CA VAL A 8 0.17 -22.35 -2.30
C VAL A 8 1.61 -22.26 -2.77
N CYS A 9 1.81 -21.83 -4.03
CA CYS A 9 3.13 -21.52 -4.60
C CYS A 9 3.17 -20.05 -5.03
N VAL A 10 4.16 -19.31 -4.54
CA VAL A 10 4.44 -17.92 -4.95
C VAL A 10 5.55 -17.90 -5.97
N ILE A 11 5.27 -17.31 -7.14
CA ILE A 11 6.26 -17.14 -8.20
C ILE A 11 6.76 -15.69 -8.16
N ALA A 12 8.07 -15.50 -7.93
CA ALA A 12 8.70 -14.21 -7.82
C ALA A 12 9.80 -14.00 -8.86
N ARG A 13 10.24 -12.74 -9.04
CA ARG A 13 11.27 -12.34 -10.00
C ARG A 13 12.66 -12.53 -9.40
N SER A 14 13.49 -13.37 -10.00
CA SER A 14 14.83 -13.70 -9.49
C SER A 14 15.76 -12.50 -9.24
N PRO A 15 15.72 -11.36 -10.00
CA PRO A 15 16.57 -10.20 -9.71
C PRO A 15 16.26 -9.49 -8.39
N TYR A 16 15.06 -9.71 -7.81
CA TYR A 16 14.60 -9.01 -6.58
C TYR A 16 14.52 -9.92 -5.38
N VAL A 17 14.71 -11.23 -5.55
CA VAL A 17 14.58 -12.19 -4.46
C VAL A 17 15.78 -13.14 -4.45
N ASN A 18 16.54 -13.14 -3.35
CA ASN A 18 17.55 -14.13 -3.05
C ASN A 18 16.92 -15.26 -2.23
N TYR A 19 16.03 -16.03 -2.84
CA TYR A 19 15.49 -17.20 -2.16
C TYR A 19 16.58 -18.27 -2.03
N ARG A 20 17.21 -18.35 -0.87
CA ARG A 20 17.95 -19.54 -0.42
C ARG A 20 17.01 -20.63 0.10
N ARG A 21 15.72 -20.31 0.24
CA ARG A 21 14.67 -21.20 0.79
C ARG A 21 13.65 -21.47 -0.32
N SER A 22 13.29 -22.75 -0.49
CA SER A 22 12.20 -23.16 -1.39
C SER A 22 10.82 -23.01 -0.76
N GLU A 23 10.75 -22.75 0.57
CA GLU A 23 9.51 -22.65 1.32
C GLU A 23 9.64 -21.62 2.44
N TYR A 24 8.55 -20.93 2.71
CA TYR A 24 8.39 -20.00 3.85
C TYR A 24 7.01 -20.15 4.46
N GLN A 25 6.95 -20.53 5.73
CA GLN A 25 5.70 -20.72 6.49
C GLN A 25 4.64 -21.59 5.77
N GLY A 26 5.05 -22.69 5.14
CA GLY A 26 4.16 -23.61 4.42
C GLY A 26 3.78 -23.15 3.01
N VAL A 27 4.36 -22.05 2.53
CA VAL A 27 4.15 -21.53 1.16
C VAL A 27 5.38 -21.86 0.32
N LYS A 28 5.20 -22.58 -0.79
CA LYS A 28 6.27 -22.84 -1.75
C LYS A 28 6.71 -21.54 -2.44
N LEU A 29 8.02 -21.36 -2.57
CA LEU A 29 8.62 -20.19 -3.20
C LEU A 29 9.38 -20.62 -4.46
N LYS A 30 9.01 -20.06 -5.61
CA LYS A 30 9.67 -20.27 -6.89
C LYS A 30 10.14 -18.94 -7.45
N SER A 31 11.40 -18.86 -7.86
CA SER A 31 11.89 -17.68 -8.57
C SER A 31 12.04 -17.98 -10.05
N LEU A 32 11.55 -17.10 -10.91
CA LEU A 32 11.75 -17.17 -12.35
C LEU A 32 12.56 -15.96 -12.80
N TRP A 33 13.30 -16.17 -13.87
CA TRP A 33 14.10 -15.12 -14.48
C TRP A 33 13.22 -13.95 -14.98
N ALA A 34 13.74 -12.74 -14.84
CA ALA A 34 13.20 -11.54 -15.44
C ALA A 34 14.35 -10.63 -15.92
N PRO A 35 14.21 -9.93 -17.05
CA PRO A 35 15.21 -8.97 -17.48
C PRO A 35 15.21 -7.77 -16.52
N LYS A 36 16.39 -7.20 -16.26
CA LYS A 36 16.53 -5.95 -15.50
C LYS A 36 16.10 -4.74 -16.36
N SER A 37 14.87 -4.72 -16.82
CA SER A 37 14.33 -3.70 -17.71
C SER A 37 12.99 -3.19 -17.21
N ARG A 38 12.89 -1.92 -16.85
CA ARG A 38 11.65 -1.30 -16.38
C ARG A 38 10.43 -1.50 -17.31
N LYS A 39 10.69 -1.64 -18.63
CA LYS A 39 9.61 -1.72 -19.64
C LYS A 39 9.09 -3.15 -19.85
N PHE A 40 9.97 -4.15 -19.82
CA PHE A 40 9.64 -5.52 -20.25
C PHE A 40 9.66 -6.54 -19.12
N GLU A 41 10.21 -6.18 -17.96
CA GLU A 41 10.37 -7.09 -16.84
C GLU A 41 9.06 -7.76 -16.43
N ALA A 42 8.01 -6.97 -16.21
CA ALA A 42 6.73 -7.49 -15.72
C ALA A 42 6.06 -8.43 -16.73
N ILE A 43 6.05 -8.05 -18.02
CA ILE A 43 5.36 -8.85 -19.04
C ILE A 43 6.12 -10.16 -19.32
N ILE A 44 7.45 -10.10 -19.45
CA ILE A 44 8.25 -11.30 -19.71
C ILE A 44 8.15 -12.26 -18.53
N HIS A 45 8.34 -11.77 -17.30
CA HIS A 45 8.19 -12.60 -16.11
C HIS A 45 6.80 -13.23 -15.99
N SER A 46 5.73 -12.44 -16.18
CA SER A 46 4.36 -12.95 -16.08
C SER A 46 4.05 -13.98 -17.17
N THR A 47 4.62 -13.82 -18.36
CA THR A 47 4.48 -14.80 -19.44
C THR A 47 5.19 -16.11 -19.09
N LEU A 48 6.45 -16.04 -18.61
CA LEU A 48 7.18 -17.21 -18.14
C LEU A 48 6.48 -17.90 -16.96
N ALA A 49 5.93 -17.11 -16.04
CA ALA A 49 5.13 -17.62 -14.92
C ALA A 49 3.88 -18.35 -15.44
N ALA A 50 3.17 -17.80 -16.42
CA ALA A 50 2.00 -18.44 -17.01
C ALA A 50 2.34 -19.81 -17.61
N PHE A 51 3.40 -19.91 -18.40
CA PHE A 51 3.84 -21.20 -18.95
C PHE A 51 4.35 -22.17 -17.86
N SER A 52 4.97 -21.66 -16.79
CA SER A 52 5.43 -22.53 -15.70
C SER A 52 4.30 -23.25 -14.97
N THR A 53 3.08 -22.68 -15.01
CA THR A 53 1.89 -23.32 -14.40
C THR A 53 1.46 -24.61 -15.09
N LEU A 54 1.92 -24.88 -16.32
CA LEU A 54 1.66 -26.15 -17.00
C LEU A 54 2.34 -27.33 -16.32
N PHE A 55 3.41 -27.08 -15.56
CA PHE A 55 4.29 -28.11 -14.99
C PHE A 55 4.24 -28.18 -13.46
N ASP A 56 3.42 -27.35 -12.80
CA ASP A 56 3.38 -27.27 -11.34
C ASP A 56 2.11 -27.87 -10.71
N GLY A 57 1.21 -28.42 -11.54
CA GLY A 57 -0.03 -29.04 -11.08
C GLY A 57 -1.08 -28.06 -10.58
N SER A 58 -0.85 -26.73 -10.66
CA SER A 58 -1.83 -25.75 -10.20
C SER A 58 -3.08 -25.71 -11.09
N ASN A 59 -4.25 -25.72 -10.49
CA ASN A 59 -5.53 -25.55 -11.17
C ASN A 59 -6.01 -24.10 -11.18
N VAL A 60 -5.72 -23.38 -10.10
CA VAL A 60 -6.09 -21.97 -9.90
C VAL A 60 -4.83 -21.11 -9.90
N VAL A 61 -4.85 -20.04 -10.68
CA VAL A 61 -3.78 -19.04 -10.74
C VAL A 61 -4.32 -17.70 -10.26
N HIS A 62 -3.70 -17.14 -9.23
CA HIS A 62 -4.06 -15.82 -8.73
C HIS A 62 -3.09 -14.77 -9.28
N VAL A 63 -3.63 -13.86 -10.08
CA VAL A 63 -2.87 -12.76 -10.72
C VAL A 63 -3.12 -11.46 -9.96
N HIS A 64 -2.05 -10.79 -9.56
CA HIS A 64 -2.11 -9.52 -8.83
C HIS A 64 -1.65 -8.36 -9.70
N ALA A 65 -2.39 -7.23 -9.63
CA ALA A 65 -2.15 -5.97 -10.33
C ALA A 65 -2.37 -5.99 -11.85
N VAL A 66 -2.63 -4.81 -12.39
CA VAL A 66 -3.06 -4.62 -13.79
C VAL A 66 -1.99 -4.97 -14.83
N GLY A 67 -0.70 -4.79 -14.48
CA GLY A 67 0.40 -5.14 -15.38
C GLY A 67 0.44 -6.64 -15.72
N PRO A 68 0.57 -7.53 -14.74
CA PRO A 68 0.41 -8.99 -14.92
C PRO A 68 -0.95 -9.41 -15.49
N GLY A 69 -1.97 -8.58 -15.37
CA GLY A 69 -3.29 -8.80 -15.98
C GLY A 69 -3.26 -9.10 -17.49
N LEU A 70 -2.22 -8.66 -18.19
CA LEU A 70 -2.00 -8.95 -19.62
C LEU A 70 -1.92 -10.45 -19.93
N VAL A 71 -1.49 -11.29 -19.01
CA VAL A 71 -1.37 -12.75 -19.25
C VAL A 71 -2.62 -13.53 -18.89
N VAL A 72 -3.65 -12.89 -18.37
CA VAL A 72 -4.91 -13.58 -17.97
C VAL A 72 -5.55 -14.33 -19.15
N PRO A 73 -5.68 -13.78 -20.38
CA PRO A 73 -6.19 -14.53 -21.51
C PRO A 73 -5.34 -15.77 -21.84
N LEU A 74 -4.00 -15.66 -21.75
CA LEU A 74 -3.10 -16.78 -21.97
C LEU A 74 -3.34 -17.89 -20.93
N LEU A 75 -3.43 -17.55 -19.64
CA LEU A 75 -3.73 -18.52 -18.59
C LEU A 75 -5.06 -19.24 -18.83
N ARG A 76 -6.08 -18.53 -19.30
CA ARG A 76 -7.37 -19.10 -19.66
C ARG A 76 -7.25 -20.07 -20.85
N LEU A 77 -6.45 -19.72 -21.86
CA LEU A 77 -6.17 -20.61 -23.01
C LEU A 77 -5.39 -21.87 -22.59
N LEU A 78 -4.52 -21.75 -21.57
CA LEU A 78 -3.80 -22.88 -20.96
C LEU A 78 -4.69 -23.72 -20.02
N GLY A 79 -6.01 -23.48 -19.98
CA GLY A 79 -6.96 -24.25 -19.19
C GLY A 79 -6.98 -23.89 -17.69
N LYS A 80 -6.27 -22.83 -17.26
CA LYS A 80 -6.23 -22.44 -15.86
C LYS A 80 -7.48 -21.66 -15.44
N ARG A 81 -7.93 -21.86 -14.21
CA ARG A 81 -8.92 -21.00 -13.56
C ARG A 81 -8.19 -19.81 -12.95
N VAL A 82 -8.66 -18.59 -13.21
CA VAL A 82 -7.93 -17.38 -12.86
C VAL A 82 -8.73 -16.54 -11.87
N VAL A 83 -8.11 -16.20 -10.74
CA VAL A 83 -8.51 -15.12 -9.86
C VAL A 83 -7.62 -13.90 -10.19
N PHE A 84 -8.21 -12.73 -10.27
CA PHE A 84 -7.48 -11.49 -10.48
C PHE A 84 -7.75 -10.53 -9.33
N THR A 85 -6.70 -10.01 -8.67
CA THR A 85 -6.84 -8.92 -7.69
C THR A 85 -6.39 -7.60 -8.30
N HIS A 86 -7.30 -6.65 -8.30
CA HIS A 86 -7.07 -5.28 -8.74
C HIS A 86 -6.62 -4.41 -7.56
N HIS A 87 -5.37 -3.93 -7.58
CA HIS A 87 -4.78 -3.12 -6.52
C HIS A 87 -4.82 -1.60 -6.77
N GLY A 88 -5.51 -1.16 -7.80
CA GLY A 88 -5.63 0.23 -8.21
C GLY A 88 -5.19 0.48 -9.65
N PRO A 89 -5.58 1.63 -10.22
CA PRO A 89 -5.28 2.01 -11.59
C PRO A 89 -3.84 2.54 -11.71
N ASP A 90 -2.86 1.63 -11.72
CA ASP A 90 -1.42 1.99 -11.81
C ASP A 90 -1.06 2.87 -13.01
N TYR A 91 -1.89 2.88 -14.06
CA TYR A 91 -1.69 3.75 -15.23
C TYR A 91 -1.92 5.23 -14.97
N ASP A 92 -2.57 5.61 -13.86
CA ASP A 92 -2.77 7.02 -13.48
C ASP A 92 -1.50 7.63 -12.86
N ARG A 93 -0.54 6.81 -12.46
CA ARG A 93 0.73 7.27 -11.92
C ARG A 93 1.55 8.00 -13.00
N GLN A 94 2.14 9.13 -12.62
CA GLN A 94 2.89 10.01 -13.53
C GLN A 94 4.15 9.35 -14.11
N LYS A 95 4.75 8.40 -13.41
CA LYS A 95 5.97 7.70 -13.84
C LYS A 95 5.87 6.91 -15.16
N TRP A 96 4.66 6.65 -15.64
CA TRP A 96 4.43 5.85 -16.83
C TRP A 96 4.27 6.70 -18.08
N GLY A 97 5.06 6.42 -19.11
CA GLY A 97 4.87 7.00 -20.44
C GLY A 97 3.59 6.48 -21.13
N ARG A 98 3.16 7.16 -22.18
CA ARG A 98 1.89 6.89 -22.88
C ARG A 98 1.70 5.40 -23.26
N MET A 99 2.71 4.79 -23.87
CA MET A 99 2.63 3.37 -24.29
C MET A 99 2.47 2.42 -23.09
N ALA A 100 3.20 2.67 -21.98
CA ALA A 100 3.07 1.86 -20.78
C ALA A 100 1.69 2.01 -20.13
N LYS A 101 1.12 3.21 -20.12
CA LYS A 101 -0.25 3.46 -19.66
C LYS A 101 -1.28 2.67 -20.46
N GLU A 102 -1.16 2.64 -21.80
CA GLU A 102 -2.07 1.84 -22.63
C GLU A 102 -1.92 0.34 -22.41
N MET A 103 -0.70 -0.16 -22.22
CA MET A 103 -0.49 -1.57 -21.86
C MET A 103 -1.12 -1.92 -20.49
N LEU A 104 -0.99 -1.05 -19.51
CA LEU A 104 -1.62 -1.25 -18.18
C LEU A 104 -3.16 -1.21 -18.28
N ARG A 105 -3.73 -0.31 -19.08
CA ARG A 105 -5.18 -0.26 -19.35
C ARG A 105 -5.67 -1.51 -20.07
N LEU A 106 -4.89 -2.02 -21.01
CA LEU A 106 -5.19 -3.28 -21.70
C LEU A 106 -5.13 -4.47 -20.71
N GLY A 107 -4.13 -4.50 -19.84
CA GLY A 107 -4.01 -5.52 -18.80
C GLY A 107 -5.20 -5.50 -17.83
N GLU A 108 -5.65 -4.31 -17.39
CA GLU A 108 -6.87 -4.16 -16.61
C GLU A 108 -8.08 -4.73 -17.35
N LYS A 109 -8.29 -4.27 -18.60
CA LYS A 109 -9.42 -4.70 -19.43
C LYS A 109 -9.45 -6.21 -19.61
N TRP A 110 -8.32 -6.82 -19.92
CA TRP A 110 -8.22 -8.26 -20.13
C TRP A 110 -8.40 -9.04 -18.84
N ALA A 111 -7.78 -8.61 -17.75
CA ALA A 111 -7.93 -9.27 -16.48
C ALA A 111 -9.37 -9.22 -15.97
N VAL A 112 -10.00 -8.05 -15.98
CA VAL A 112 -11.40 -7.88 -15.55
C VAL A 112 -12.36 -8.68 -16.42
N LYS A 113 -12.12 -8.75 -17.74
CA LYS A 113 -13.00 -9.46 -18.68
C LYS A 113 -12.85 -10.97 -18.61
N TYR A 114 -11.61 -11.49 -18.53
CA TYR A 114 -11.33 -12.91 -18.75
C TYR A 114 -11.05 -13.71 -17.48
N ALA A 115 -10.77 -13.06 -16.34
CA ALA A 115 -10.67 -13.79 -15.08
C ALA A 115 -12.01 -14.43 -14.70
N ASN A 116 -11.95 -15.62 -14.12
CA ASN A 116 -13.12 -16.28 -13.56
C ASN A 116 -13.70 -15.46 -12.42
N GLU A 117 -12.86 -15.13 -11.45
CA GLU A 117 -13.22 -14.30 -10.30
C GLU A 117 -12.32 -13.05 -10.24
N VAL A 118 -12.91 -11.95 -9.82
CA VAL A 118 -12.21 -10.67 -9.65
C VAL A 118 -12.34 -10.24 -8.20
N ILE A 119 -11.22 -9.91 -7.58
CA ILE A 119 -11.13 -9.30 -6.26
C ILE A 119 -10.70 -7.84 -6.46
N VAL A 120 -11.31 -6.94 -5.74
CA VAL A 120 -10.93 -5.52 -5.65
C VAL A 120 -10.65 -5.14 -4.21
N ILE A 121 -9.66 -4.27 -3.97
CA ILE A 121 -9.23 -3.95 -2.62
C ILE A 121 -9.96 -2.75 -2.01
N SER A 122 -10.93 -2.17 -2.70
CA SER A 122 -11.76 -1.06 -2.21
C SER A 122 -13.05 -0.93 -3.02
N GLU A 123 -14.06 -0.28 -2.45
CA GLU A 123 -15.30 0.05 -3.17
C GLU A 123 -15.05 1.09 -4.27
N VAL A 124 -14.07 1.97 -4.09
CA VAL A 124 -13.62 2.91 -5.14
C VAL A 124 -13.21 2.14 -6.39
N ILE A 125 -12.40 1.09 -6.24
CA ILE A 125 -11.97 0.26 -7.37
C ILE A 125 -13.14 -0.60 -7.89
N ASN A 126 -14.02 -1.10 -7.02
CA ASN A 126 -15.22 -1.83 -7.42
C ASN A 126 -16.10 -0.98 -8.34
N ASN A 127 -16.36 0.26 -7.97
CA ASN A 127 -17.13 1.20 -8.77
C ASN A 127 -16.42 1.53 -10.09
N LEU A 128 -15.10 1.71 -10.07
CA LEU A 128 -14.31 1.91 -11.29
C LEU A 128 -14.53 0.78 -12.29
N ILE A 129 -14.38 -0.48 -11.87
CA ILE A 129 -14.53 -1.62 -12.82
C ILE A 129 -15.98 -1.85 -13.24
N LYS A 130 -16.96 -1.55 -12.39
CA LYS A 130 -18.39 -1.58 -12.75
C LYS A 130 -18.67 -0.60 -13.90
N HIS A 131 -18.27 0.66 -13.74
CA HIS A 131 -18.53 1.71 -14.72
C HIS A 131 -17.72 1.55 -16.01
N LYS A 132 -16.43 1.17 -15.88
CA LYS A 132 -15.52 1.11 -17.03
C LYS A 132 -15.60 -0.18 -17.82
N HIS A 133 -15.88 -1.29 -17.15
CA HIS A 133 -15.81 -2.63 -17.76
C HIS A 133 -17.11 -3.43 -17.67
N GLY A 134 -18.15 -2.92 -17.01
CA GLY A 134 -19.41 -3.63 -16.81
C GLY A 134 -19.30 -4.90 -15.94
N ARG A 135 -18.29 -4.98 -15.06
CA ARG A 135 -18.09 -6.12 -14.17
C ARG A 135 -18.74 -5.85 -12.81
N TYR A 136 -19.87 -6.48 -12.54
CA TYR A 136 -20.70 -6.23 -11.33
C TYR A 136 -20.54 -7.29 -10.23
N ASN A 137 -19.85 -8.39 -10.51
CA ASN A 137 -19.70 -9.54 -9.60
C ASN A 137 -18.27 -9.67 -9.05
N ALA A 138 -17.56 -8.54 -8.86
CA ALA A 138 -16.29 -8.56 -8.17
C ALA A 138 -16.49 -8.66 -6.65
N HIS A 139 -15.53 -9.30 -6.00
CA HIS A 139 -15.48 -9.43 -4.54
C HIS A 139 -14.67 -8.27 -3.96
N VAL A 140 -15.27 -7.49 -3.07
CA VAL A 140 -14.53 -6.45 -2.32
C VAL A 140 -13.86 -7.14 -1.15
N ILE A 141 -12.55 -7.28 -1.22
CA ILE A 141 -11.71 -7.88 -0.18
C ILE A 141 -10.53 -6.93 0.04
N TYR A 142 -10.56 -6.23 1.16
CA TYR A 142 -9.55 -5.23 1.50
C TYR A 142 -8.16 -5.85 1.70
N ASN A 143 -7.11 -5.03 1.69
CA ASN A 143 -5.81 -5.44 2.19
C ASN A 143 -5.80 -5.35 3.72
N GLY A 144 -5.09 -6.29 4.35
CA GLY A 144 -4.99 -6.34 5.81
C GLY A 144 -3.84 -5.52 6.36
N VAL A 145 -3.97 -5.19 7.64
CA VAL A 145 -2.89 -4.64 8.45
C VAL A 145 -2.27 -5.75 9.29
N ARG A 146 -0.95 -5.76 9.35
CA ARG A 146 -0.23 -6.71 10.17
C ARG A 146 -0.21 -6.22 11.62
N GLN A 147 -0.67 -7.04 12.54
CA GLN A 147 -0.35 -6.85 13.95
C GLN A 147 1.13 -7.16 14.16
N VAL A 148 1.87 -6.20 14.67
CA VAL A 148 3.30 -6.31 14.89
C VAL A 148 3.59 -6.14 16.37
N GLU A 149 4.34 -7.05 16.93
CA GLU A 149 4.89 -6.91 18.28
C GLU A 149 5.97 -5.84 18.27
N LEU A 150 5.86 -4.90 19.20
CA LEU A 150 6.87 -3.88 19.38
C LEU A 150 8.13 -4.46 20.03
N PRO A 151 9.30 -3.94 19.73
CA PRO A 151 10.52 -4.32 20.42
C PRO A 151 10.44 -3.92 21.90
N PRO A 152 11.29 -4.52 22.78
CA PRO A 152 11.39 -4.12 24.19
C PRO A 152 11.57 -2.61 24.39
N ALA A 153 11.13 -2.08 25.54
CA ALA A 153 11.06 -0.64 25.79
C ALA A 153 12.43 0.07 25.68
N ASP A 154 13.51 -0.59 26.09
CA ASP A 154 14.87 -0.09 25.97
C ASP A 154 15.29 0.14 24.50
N ARG A 155 14.93 -0.78 23.63
CA ARG A 155 15.17 -0.66 22.19
C ARG A 155 14.29 0.41 21.54
N GLN A 156 13.06 0.55 22.01
CA GLN A 156 12.19 1.66 21.55
C GLN A 156 12.79 3.00 21.94
N ALA A 157 13.23 3.15 23.21
CA ALA A 157 13.89 4.35 23.69
C ALA A 157 15.12 4.70 22.85
N ALA A 158 16.01 3.74 22.57
CA ALA A 158 17.19 3.96 21.76
C ALA A 158 16.86 4.43 20.32
N VAL A 159 15.74 3.97 19.72
CA VAL A 159 15.29 4.48 18.43
C VAL A 159 14.80 5.91 18.52
N LEU A 160 14.03 6.27 19.54
CA LEU A 160 13.55 7.63 19.73
C LEU A 160 14.70 8.59 20.03
N ASP A 161 15.62 8.22 20.90
CA ASP A 161 16.79 9.01 21.26
C ASP A 161 17.69 9.35 20.06
N LYS A 162 17.83 8.40 19.13
CA LYS A 162 18.57 8.61 17.86
C LYS A 162 18.06 9.83 17.09
N TYR A 163 16.76 10.13 17.17
CA TYR A 163 16.13 11.25 16.46
C TYR A 163 15.73 12.40 17.40
N GLY A 164 16.08 12.32 18.69
CA GLY A 164 15.72 13.34 19.69
C GLY A 164 14.21 13.44 19.95
N LEU A 165 13.48 12.32 19.82
CA LEU A 165 12.03 12.26 19.91
C LEU A 165 11.54 11.81 21.29
N LYS A 166 10.35 12.28 21.67
CA LYS A 166 9.65 11.83 22.89
C LYS A 166 8.32 11.16 22.50
N PRO A 167 7.93 10.05 23.15
CA PRO A 167 6.66 9.39 22.89
C PRO A 167 5.48 10.34 22.94
N GLY A 168 4.58 10.27 21.94
CA GLY A 168 3.39 11.09 21.82
C GLY A 168 3.63 12.57 21.47
N GLN A 169 4.89 13.01 21.29
CA GLN A 169 5.26 14.40 21.10
C GLN A 169 5.92 14.67 19.73
N TYR A 170 5.45 14.03 18.69
CA TYR A 170 5.84 14.31 17.31
C TYR A 170 4.76 13.90 16.31
N ILE A 171 4.76 14.55 15.17
CA ILE A 171 3.89 14.25 14.03
C ILE A 171 4.64 13.31 13.10
N VAL A 172 3.97 12.30 12.54
CA VAL A 172 4.58 11.36 11.61
C VAL A 172 3.82 11.28 10.30
N ALA A 173 4.54 11.17 9.19
CA ALA A 173 4.03 10.71 7.91
C ALA A 173 4.92 9.59 7.36
N VAL A 174 4.30 8.52 6.85
CA VAL A 174 5.00 7.35 6.32
C VAL A 174 4.59 7.16 4.86
N ALA A 175 5.49 7.47 3.93
CA ALA A 175 5.20 7.37 2.50
C ALA A 175 6.46 7.32 1.66
N ARG A 176 6.33 6.87 0.42
CA ARG A 176 7.36 7.12 -0.61
C ARG A 176 7.39 8.61 -0.97
N PHE A 177 8.57 9.13 -1.25
CA PHE A 177 8.73 10.52 -1.67
C PHE A 177 8.40 10.67 -3.15
N VAL A 178 7.09 10.69 -3.43
CA VAL A 178 6.50 10.91 -4.75
C VAL A 178 5.39 11.94 -4.64
N GLU A 179 5.17 12.72 -5.69
CA GLU A 179 4.27 13.88 -5.68
C GLU A 179 2.85 13.52 -5.25
N GLU A 180 2.35 12.36 -5.66
CA GLU A 180 1.02 11.85 -5.31
C GLU A 180 0.78 11.67 -3.79
N LYS A 181 1.85 11.69 -2.98
CA LYS A 181 1.74 11.58 -1.51
C LYS A 181 1.61 12.92 -0.79
N GLY A 182 1.74 14.03 -1.49
CA GLY A 182 1.46 15.37 -0.94
C GLY A 182 2.35 15.81 0.22
N LEU A 183 3.52 15.19 0.43
CA LEU A 183 4.38 15.50 1.56
C LEU A 183 4.90 16.97 1.55
N HIS A 184 5.00 17.58 0.38
CA HIS A 184 5.36 18.99 0.22
C HIS A 184 4.30 19.91 0.84
N ASP A 185 3.01 19.58 0.74
CA ASP A 185 1.93 20.32 1.40
C ASP A 185 2.00 20.17 2.91
N LEU A 186 2.33 18.96 3.39
CA LEU A 186 2.50 18.73 4.83
C LEU A 186 3.66 19.58 5.40
N VAL A 187 4.80 19.62 4.72
CA VAL A 187 5.94 20.44 5.17
C VAL A 187 5.57 21.93 5.15
N ALA A 188 4.86 22.40 4.11
CA ALA A 188 4.39 23.79 4.04
C ALA A 188 3.38 24.11 5.15
N ALA A 189 2.41 23.23 5.38
CA ALA A 189 1.41 23.39 6.45
C ALA A 189 2.05 23.37 7.85
N TYR A 190 3.02 22.49 8.06
CA TYR A 190 3.77 22.40 9.32
C TYR A 190 4.57 23.66 9.60
N ALA A 191 5.26 24.20 8.60
CA ALA A 191 5.99 25.47 8.73
C ALA A 191 5.03 26.64 9.08
N ALA A 192 3.88 26.70 8.41
CA ALA A 192 2.86 27.72 8.66
C ALA A 192 2.15 27.57 10.01
N ALA A 193 2.00 26.33 10.50
CA ALA A 193 1.37 26.06 11.79
C ALA A 193 2.18 26.49 13.00
N GLY A 194 3.51 26.63 12.87
CA GLY A 194 4.40 26.96 13.96
C GLY A 194 4.42 25.89 15.07
N CYS A 195 4.30 24.62 14.70
CA CYS A 195 4.29 23.50 15.64
C CYS A 195 5.58 23.46 16.49
N SER A 196 5.44 23.25 17.78
CA SER A 196 6.58 23.11 18.72
C SER A 196 7.18 21.69 18.73
N VAL A 197 6.45 20.70 18.26
CA VAL A 197 6.86 19.28 18.21
C VAL A 197 7.44 18.93 16.85
N PRO A 198 8.38 17.98 16.74
CA PRO A 198 8.98 17.58 15.47
C PRO A 198 7.97 16.99 14.47
N LEU A 199 8.22 17.21 13.17
CA LEU A 199 7.62 16.47 12.06
C LEU A 199 8.62 15.43 11.54
N VAL A 200 8.23 14.16 11.55
CA VAL A 200 9.06 13.05 11.09
C VAL A 200 8.50 12.48 9.78
N LEU A 201 9.26 12.61 8.71
CA LEU A 201 8.92 11.99 7.42
C LEU A 201 9.71 10.70 7.26
N ILE A 202 9.00 9.59 7.27
CA ILE A 202 9.56 8.23 7.15
C ILE A 202 9.37 7.73 5.72
N GLY A 203 10.47 7.48 5.03
CA GLY A 203 10.48 6.97 3.67
C GLY A 203 11.54 7.62 2.81
N ASP A 204 11.54 7.27 1.55
CA ASP A 204 12.40 7.87 0.51
C ASP A 204 11.77 7.64 -0.87
N ALA A 205 12.40 8.16 -1.92
CA ALA A 205 12.04 7.84 -3.29
C ALA A 205 12.66 6.48 -3.70
N ASP A 206 11.93 5.68 -4.46
CA ASP A 206 12.46 4.44 -5.05
C ASP A 206 13.66 4.74 -5.98
N HIS A 207 13.63 5.92 -6.60
CA HIS A 207 14.71 6.50 -7.39
C HIS A 207 14.64 8.00 -7.21
N ALA A 208 15.78 8.63 -6.94
CA ALA A 208 15.87 10.08 -6.85
C ALA A 208 15.33 10.73 -8.14
N ASP A 209 14.46 11.71 -7.96
CA ASP A 209 13.87 12.52 -9.01
C ASP A 209 13.76 13.99 -8.56
N GLU A 210 13.37 14.87 -9.45
CA GLU A 210 13.27 16.30 -9.17
C GLU A 210 12.33 16.61 -8.01
N TYR A 211 11.22 15.89 -7.90
CA TYR A 211 10.28 16.07 -6.79
C TYR A 211 10.91 15.67 -5.44
N SER A 212 11.50 14.49 -5.35
CA SER A 212 12.10 13.99 -4.12
C SER A 212 13.24 14.89 -3.63
N GLU A 213 14.04 15.42 -4.55
CA GLU A 213 15.11 16.38 -4.20
C GLU A 213 14.54 17.71 -3.71
N ARG A 214 13.51 18.28 -4.35
CA ARG A 214 12.82 19.48 -3.87
C ARG A 214 12.21 19.27 -2.49
N LEU A 215 11.55 18.12 -2.26
CA LEU A 215 10.97 17.79 -0.95
C LEU A 215 12.06 17.75 0.15
N LYS A 216 13.19 17.09 -0.12
CA LYS A 216 14.31 17.04 0.82
C LYS A 216 14.88 18.44 1.13
N GLN A 217 15.01 19.29 0.12
CA GLN A 217 15.44 20.69 0.31
C GLN A 217 14.44 21.48 1.15
N GLN A 218 13.15 21.36 0.85
CA GLN A 218 12.08 22.01 1.62
C GLN A 218 12.10 21.56 3.08
N ALA A 219 12.22 20.26 3.33
CA ALA A 219 12.31 19.69 4.66
C ALA A 219 13.56 20.20 5.41
N ALA A 220 14.72 20.24 4.76
CA ALA A 220 15.96 20.73 5.34
C ALA A 220 15.92 22.24 5.68
N ALA A 221 15.15 23.02 4.93
CA ALA A 221 14.93 24.44 5.18
C ALA A 221 13.88 24.73 6.27
N THR A 222 13.13 23.71 6.70
CA THR A 222 12.06 23.86 7.70
C THR A 222 12.55 23.34 9.06
N PRO A 223 12.62 24.18 10.10
CA PRO A 223 13.06 23.75 11.43
C PRO A 223 12.22 22.59 11.98
N ASN A 224 12.87 21.67 12.71
CA ASN A 224 12.26 20.52 13.36
C ASN A 224 11.61 19.51 12.41
N VAL A 225 11.88 19.54 11.10
CA VAL A 225 11.52 18.48 10.18
C VAL A 225 12.66 17.45 10.10
N ILE A 226 12.34 16.20 10.36
CA ILE A 226 13.30 15.07 10.40
C ILE A 226 13.00 14.11 9.25
N LEU A 227 13.99 13.89 8.39
CA LEU A 227 13.96 12.86 7.35
C LEU A 227 14.69 11.63 7.85
N THR A 228 14.01 10.49 7.96
CA THR A 228 14.66 9.24 8.40
C THR A 228 15.32 8.48 7.27
N GLY A 229 14.98 8.80 6.02
CA GLY A 229 15.20 7.92 4.88
C GLY A 229 14.31 6.67 4.94
N PHE A 230 14.57 5.70 4.05
CA PHE A 230 13.87 4.43 4.08
C PHE A 230 14.32 3.61 5.28
N ILE A 231 13.39 3.31 6.17
CA ILE A 231 13.57 2.41 7.31
C ILE A 231 12.47 1.36 7.32
N SER A 232 12.71 0.20 7.94
CA SER A 232 11.76 -0.91 8.03
C SER A 232 11.91 -1.69 9.33
N GLY A 233 10.97 -2.59 9.61
CA GLY A 233 11.02 -3.43 10.81
C GLY A 233 10.87 -2.66 12.12
N ALA A 234 11.58 -3.07 13.15
CA ALA A 234 11.46 -2.52 14.50
C ALA A 234 11.64 -1.00 14.60
N PRO A 235 12.62 -0.35 13.93
CA PRO A 235 12.72 1.12 13.94
C PRO A 235 11.50 1.82 13.35
N LEU A 236 10.97 1.35 12.20
CA LEU A 236 9.74 1.89 11.62
C LEU A 236 8.56 1.75 12.58
N HIS A 237 8.35 0.55 13.10
CA HIS A 237 7.22 0.28 14.00
C HIS A 237 7.29 1.13 15.27
N THR A 238 8.49 1.34 15.82
CA THR A 238 8.69 2.21 16.98
C THR A 238 8.32 3.64 16.66
N LEU A 239 8.94 4.23 15.62
CA LEU A 239 8.66 5.63 15.25
C LEU A 239 7.21 5.85 14.86
N PHE A 240 6.55 4.84 14.31
CA PHE A 240 5.15 4.95 13.91
C PHE A 240 4.22 4.83 15.13
N SER A 241 4.38 3.80 15.95
CA SER A 241 3.50 3.52 17.09
C SER A 241 3.61 4.52 18.23
N GLN A 242 4.76 5.17 18.40
CA GLN A 242 5.05 6.14 19.44
C GLN A 242 4.78 7.59 19.04
N ALA A 243 4.30 7.83 17.80
CA ALA A 243 3.91 9.16 17.35
C ALA A 243 2.68 9.69 18.11
N GLY A 244 2.49 10.99 18.08
CA GLY A 244 1.32 11.65 18.64
C GLY A 244 0.21 11.89 17.61
N LEU A 245 0.59 12.10 16.33
CA LEU A 245 -0.31 12.32 15.22
C LEU A 245 0.24 11.68 13.96
N PHE A 246 -0.61 11.02 13.19
CA PHE A 246 -0.30 10.59 11.83
C PHE A 246 -0.98 11.48 10.81
N VAL A 247 -0.26 11.92 9.78
CA VAL A 247 -0.80 12.74 8.71
C VAL A 247 -0.62 12.06 7.34
N LEU A 248 -1.70 11.97 6.57
CA LEU A 248 -1.70 11.43 5.20
C LEU A 248 -2.27 12.47 4.22
N PRO A 249 -1.43 13.32 3.61
CA PRO A 249 -1.87 14.40 2.71
C PRO A 249 -1.97 13.96 1.25
N SER A 250 -2.18 12.67 0.99
CA SER A 250 -2.12 12.07 -0.35
C SER A 250 -3.18 12.65 -1.30
N TYR A 251 -2.79 12.85 -2.56
CA TYR A 251 -3.69 13.16 -3.67
C TYR A 251 -4.32 11.90 -4.28
N HIS A 252 -3.67 10.76 -4.11
CA HIS A 252 -4.15 9.49 -4.66
C HIS A 252 -3.70 8.31 -3.80
N GLU A 253 -4.67 7.40 -3.53
CA GLU A 253 -4.47 6.10 -2.89
C GLU A 253 -5.34 5.03 -3.57
N GLY A 254 -4.88 3.79 -3.55
CA GLY A 254 -5.74 2.64 -3.89
C GLY A 254 -6.49 2.12 -2.66
N LEU A 255 -5.74 1.84 -1.60
CA LEU A 255 -6.17 1.65 -0.23
C LEU A 255 -5.04 2.21 0.65
N PRO A 256 -5.31 3.13 1.59
CA PRO A 256 -4.29 3.81 2.37
C PRO A 256 -3.73 2.93 3.51
N ILE A 257 -2.84 1.99 3.19
CA ILE A 257 -2.30 1.03 4.18
C ILE A 257 -1.65 1.75 5.36
N ALA A 258 -0.88 2.82 5.13
CA ALA A 258 -0.25 3.57 6.20
C ALA A 258 -1.27 4.21 7.16
N LEU A 259 -2.45 4.63 6.66
CA LEU A 259 -3.55 5.08 7.51
C LEU A 259 -4.08 3.94 8.37
N LEU A 260 -4.31 2.76 7.78
CA LEU A 260 -4.79 1.59 8.52
C LEU A 260 -3.76 1.13 9.58
N GLU A 261 -2.47 1.23 9.26
CA GLU A 261 -1.40 0.97 10.23
C GLU A 261 -1.44 1.98 11.39
N ALA A 262 -1.59 3.28 11.11
CA ALA A 262 -1.74 4.31 12.14
C ALA A 262 -2.95 4.04 13.05
N MET A 263 -4.09 3.69 12.47
CA MET A 263 -5.30 3.31 13.21
C MET A 263 -5.06 2.07 14.07
N SER A 264 -4.28 1.09 13.60
CA SER A 264 -3.94 -0.11 14.40
C SER A 264 -3.09 0.19 15.63
N TRP A 265 -2.39 1.33 15.65
CA TRP A 265 -1.65 1.87 16.78
C TRP A 265 -2.46 2.87 17.63
N SER A 266 -3.75 3.06 17.32
CA SER A 266 -4.61 4.06 17.98
C SER A 266 -4.07 5.49 17.89
N LEU A 267 -3.37 5.82 16.81
CA LEU A 267 -2.89 7.18 16.58
C LEU A 267 -4.04 8.08 16.12
N PRO A 268 -4.19 9.28 16.66
CA PRO A 268 -4.97 10.32 16.01
C PRO A 268 -4.48 10.52 14.57
N VAL A 269 -5.40 10.73 13.64
CA VAL A 269 -5.07 10.87 12.22
C VAL A 269 -5.63 12.16 11.63
N VAL A 270 -4.92 12.75 10.67
CA VAL A 270 -5.40 13.83 9.81
C VAL A 270 -5.11 13.44 8.37
N VAL A 271 -6.14 13.30 7.56
CA VAL A 271 -6.02 12.75 6.21
C VAL A 271 -6.75 13.60 5.18
N SER A 272 -6.27 13.61 3.94
CA SER A 272 -6.97 14.28 2.83
C SER A 272 -8.30 13.58 2.52
N ASP A 273 -9.28 14.33 2.02
CA ASP A 273 -10.64 13.89 1.69
C ASP A 273 -10.76 13.18 0.34
N ILE A 274 -9.72 12.50 -0.08
CA ILE A 274 -9.78 11.69 -1.32
C ILE A 274 -10.68 10.46 -1.16
N PRO A 275 -11.29 9.94 -2.25
CA PRO A 275 -12.24 8.84 -2.17
C PRO A 275 -11.76 7.62 -1.39
N ALA A 276 -10.47 7.25 -1.53
CA ALA A 276 -9.91 6.10 -0.83
C ALA A 276 -9.80 6.30 0.69
N ASN A 277 -9.56 7.52 1.15
CA ASN A 277 -9.54 7.86 2.57
C ASN A 277 -10.97 7.97 3.12
N LEU A 278 -11.88 8.60 2.36
CA LEU A 278 -13.30 8.70 2.73
C LEU A 278 -13.99 7.34 2.86
N GLU A 279 -13.55 6.34 2.08
CA GLU A 279 -14.06 4.97 2.16
C GLU A 279 -13.82 4.31 3.54
N ILE A 280 -12.82 4.76 4.29
CA ILE A 280 -12.54 4.26 5.65
C ILE A 280 -13.71 4.63 6.59
N GLY A 281 -14.32 5.81 6.39
CA GLY A 281 -15.48 6.27 7.16
C GLY A 281 -15.11 6.95 8.48
N LEU A 282 -13.93 7.57 8.58
CA LEU A 282 -13.50 8.31 9.77
C LEU A 282 -14.42 9.49 10.08
N PRO A 283 -14.41 10.01 11.30
CA PRO A 283 -15.12 11.24 11.65
C PRO A 283 -14.74 12.42 10.72
N PRO A 284 -15.68 13.31 10.37
CA PRO A 284 -15.38 14.48 9.51
C PRO A 284 -14.26 15.37 10.05
N ALA A 285 -14.03 15.36 11.36
CA ALA A 285 -12.97 16.12 12.01
C ALA A 285 -11.56 15.64 11.59
N ASP A 286 -11.40 14.40 11.16
CA ASP A 286 -10.11 13.82 10.77
C ASP A 286 -9.73 14.10 9.31
N TYR A 287 -10.65 14.71 8.53
CA TYR A 287 -10.41 15.04 7.14
C TYR A 287 -10.06 16.50 6.92
N PHE A 288 -9.31 16.77 5.87
CA PHE A 288 -9.09 18.11 5.30
C PHE A 288 -9.17 18.04 3.77
N PRO A 289 -9.57 19.14 3.09
CA PRO A 289 -9.66 19.15 1.62
C PRO A 289 -8.28 18.93 0.99
N VAL A 290 -8.18 17.98 0.07
CA VAL A 290 -6.93 17.62 -0.61
C VAL A 290 -6.24 18.83 -1.25
N GLY A 291 -4.93 18.99 -1.05
CA GLY A 291 -4.15 20.12 -1.55
C GLY A 291 -4.40 21.46 -0.84
N ASN A 292 -5.27 21.50 0.17
CA ASN A 292 -5.57 22.72 0.92
C ASN A 292 -4.61 22.88 2.11
N VAL A 293 -3.45 23.49 1.84
CA VAL A 293 -2.42 23.75 2.85
C VAL A 293 -2.96 24.57 4.05
N PRO A 294 -3.73 25.66 3.87
CA PRO A 294 -4.34 26.39 5.01
C PRO A 294 -5.22 25.51 5.90
N ALA A 295 -6.07 24.65 5.31
CA ALA A 295 -6.91 23.74 6.10
C ALA A 295 -6.07 22.72 6.87
N LEU A 296 -5.04 22.15 6.25
CA LEU A 296 -4.08 21.27 6.94
C LEU A 296 -3.34 22.01 8.06
N THR A 297 -2.92 23.25 7.82
CA THR A 297 -2.29 24.12 8.85
C THR A 297 -3.20 24.26 10.08
N GLN A 298 -4.48 24.54 9.87
CA GLN A 298 -5.45 24.66 10.95
C GLN A 298 -5.62 23.35 11.73
N LYS A 299 -5.65 22.19 11.03
CA LYS A 299 -5.70 20.88 11.69
C LYS A 299 -4.47 20.63 12.58
N LEU A 300 -3.27 20.96 12.09
CA LEU A 300 -2.05 20.83 12.89
C LEU A 300 -2.04 21.73 14.12
N GLN A 301 -2.57 22.95 14.02
CA GLN A 301 -2.70 23.89 15.14
C GLN A 301 -3.73 23.43 16.19
N GLN A 302 -4.76 22.74 15.77
CA GLN A 302 -5.82 22.22 16.65
C GLN A 302 -5.44 20.92 17.37
N TRP A 303 -4.42 20.21 16.85
CA TRP A 303 -4.01 18.94 17.43
C TRP A 303 -3.38 19.14 18.82
N VAL A 304 -3.79 18.28 19.76
CA VAL A 304 -3.27 18.25 21.14
C VAL A 304 -2.48 16.96 21.33
N ALA A 305 -1.26 17.07 21.82
CA ALA A 305 -0.39 15.93 22.07
C ALA A 305 -0.92 15.06 23.22
N GLY A 306 -0.76 13.73 23.07
CA GLY A 306 -1.11 12.76 24.13
C GLY A 306 -2.47 12.15 24.03
N GLU A 307 -3.33 12.60 23.13
CA GLU A 307 -4.60 11.94 22.83
C GLU A 307 -4.39 10.61 22.12
N LYS A 308 -5.31 9.66 22.35
CA LYS A 308 -5.39 8.39 21.63
C LYS A 308 -6.77 8.28 21.01
N ALA A 309 -6.83 7.68 19.83
CA ALA A 309 -8.08 7.47 19.12
C ALA A 309 -8.51 5.99 19.22
N ASP A 310 -9.81 5.74 19.22
CA ASP A 310 -10.37 4.39 19.17
C ASP A 310 -10.88 4.09 17.76
N TYR A 311 -10.32 3.08 17.16
CA TYR A 311 -10.70 2.58 15.83
C TYR A 311 -11.22 1.15 15.86
N GLY A 312 -11.64 0.64 17.03
CA GLY A 312 -12.07 -0.74 17.24
C GLY A 312 -13.17 -1.19 16.28
N GLU A 313 -14.09 -0.30 15.90
CA GLU A 313 -15.18 -0.58 14.96
C GLU A 313 -14.71 -0.67 13.49
N PHE A 314 -13.62 -0.01 13.14
CA PHE A 314 -13.11 0.02 11.75
C PHE A 314 -12.20 -1.16 11.43
N MET A 315 -11.42 -1.62 12.40
CA MET A 315 -10.31 -2.54 12.19
C MET A 315 -10.69 -3.99 11.83
N PRO A 316 -11.85 -4.56 12.21
CA PRO A 316 -12.17 -5.97 11.92
C PRO A 316 -12.08 -6.35 10.44
N LYS A 317 -12.52 -5.48 9.54
CA LYS A 317 -12.49 -5.73 8.07
C LYS A 317 -11.09 -5.71 7.45
N TYR A 318 -10.08 -5.22 8.20
CA TYR A 318 -8.69 -5.13 7.74
C TYR A 318 -7.76 -6.15 8.41
N ARG A 319 -8.30 -7.17 9.04
CA ARG A 319 -7.52 -8.24 9.69
C ARG A 319 -7.18 -9.34 8.69
N TRP A 320 -5.90 -9.73 8.63
CA TRP A 320 -5.44 -10.76 7.70
C TRP A 320 -6.16 -12.12 7.80
N PRO A 321 -6.54 -12.64 9.00
CA PRO A 321 -7.31 -13.88 9.08
C PRO A 321 -8.65 -13.82 8.34
N GLU A 322 -9.40 -12.73 8.49
CA GLU A 322 -10.70 -12.51 7.84
C GLU A 322 -10.53 -12.37 6.31
N ILE A 323 -9.51 -11.61 5.89
CA ILE A 323 -9.18 -11.42 4.47
C ILE A 323 -8.76 -12.75 3.82
N ALA A 324 -7.95 -13.55 4.53
CA ALA A 324 -7.53 -14.86 4.04
C ALA A 324 -8.72 -15.82 3.91
N ALA A 325 -9.66 -15.80 4.88
CA ALA A 325 -10.88 -16.60 4.82
C ALA A 325 -11.77 -16.21 3.64
N GLN A 326 -11.99 -14.91 3.41
CA GLN A 326 -12.76 -14.41 2.25
C GLN A 326 -12.08 -14.79 0.93
N THR A 327 -10.75 -14.65 0.84
CA THR A 327 -9.99 -15.04 -0.36
C THR A 327 -10.08 -16.56 -0.61
N ALA A 328 -10.03 -17.36 0.44
CA ALA A 328 -10.20 -18.83 0.32
C ALA A 328 -11.59 -19.20 -0.20
N GLN A 329 -12.65 -18.49 0.22
CA GLN A 329 -14.00 -18.69 -0.32
C GLN A 329 -14.07 -18.40 -1.83
N VAL A 330 -13.34 -17.38 -2.32
CA VAL A 330 -13.25 -17.11 -3.76
C VAL A 330 -12.56 -18.27 -4.49
N TYR A 331 -11.51 -18.86 -3.93
CA TYR A 331 -10.87 -20.03 -4.54
C TYR A 331 -11.79 -21.25 -4.56
N GLN A 332 -12.58 -21.48 -3.50
CA GLN A 332 -13.53 -22.62 -3.43
C GLN A 332 -14.60 -22.58 -4.53
N ARG A 333 -14.94 -21.39 -5.06
CA ARG A 333 -15.85 -21.27 -6.20
C ARG A 333 -15.25 -21.81 -7.50
N LEU A 334 -13.95 -22.05 -7.52
CA LEU A 334 -13.20 -22.47 -8.69
C LEU A 334 -12.69 -23.92 -8.59
N THR A 335 -12.86 -24.56 -7.46
CA THR A 335 -12.51 -25.98 -7.26
C THR A 335 -13.74 -26.84 -7.38
#